data_4b669c36487cc5eb234f96c6305b85ea
#
_entry.id   4b669c36487cc5eb234f96c6305b85ea
#
_cell.length_a   1.000
_cell.length_b   1.000
_cell.length_c   1.000
_cell.angle_alpha   90.00
_cell.angle_beta   90.00
_cell.angle_gamma   90.00
#
_symmetry.space_group_name_H-M   'P 1'
#
loop_
_entity.id
_entity.type
_entity.pdbx_description
1 polymer ?
#
loop_
_entity_poly.entity_id
_entity_poly.type
_entity_poly.pdbx_seq_one_letter_code
_entity_poly.pdbx_strand_id
1 'polypeptide(L)'
;DEQDADTEKSTEDTQQDDSLNEGEQTDNEDTEEADEKQENPMEQAALMAVQYDYDGAIELLKSQPDYESNTDMQSAVSDYENTKSTCTEYPLEQITHVFFHTLIKDTARAFDGDSDTNGYNQYMTTIDEFNKIIQSMYDKGYVMVSPHDMAVINEDGTMSRGSIMLPPGKIPFVLSQDDVSYYHYMDGDGFASKLVVDSNGEVKNEYIEDDGSVSTGDYDMVPLIDTFVKEHPDFSYHGRKGILAMTGYDGVLGYRTDIAYKTGKKLQDDQKKFLKDHPDFNYKQEVKNAKKVAKAMKAEGWEFASHT
;
A
#
# COMPACT_ATOMS: atom_id res chain seq x y z
N ASP A 1 45.61 4.38 -52.60
CA ASP A 1 46.61 5.42 -52.27
C ASP A 1 46.11 6.21 -51.04
N GLU A 2 46.98 6.12 -50.01
CA GLU A 2 47.20 7.00 -48.85
C GLU A 2 45.99 7.35 -47.95
N GLN A 3 45.87 6.72 -46.81
CA GLN A 3 46.34 7.01 -45.46
C GLN A 3 46.40 8.52 -45.11
N ASP A 4 45.53 8.94 -44.18
CA ASP A 4 46.00 9.79 -43.08
C ASP A 4 45.18 9.55 -41.83
N ALA A 5 45.91 9.28 -40.78
CA ALA A 5 45.43 9.11 -39.41
C ALA A 5 45.41 10.47 -38.71
N ASP A 6 44.27 10.82 -38.08
CA ASP A 6 44.26 11.93 -37.15
C ASP A 6 43.81 11.45 -35.78
N THR A 7 44.73 11.74 -34.86
CA THR A 7 44.70 11.36 -33.44
C THR A 7 43.91 12.41 -32.68
N GLU A 8 42.70 12.13 -32.23
CA GLU A 8 42.04 13.00 -31.26
C GLU A 8 42.30 12.57 -29.82
N LYS A 9 42.86 13.51 -29.10
CA LYS A 9 43.18 13.50 -27.68
C LYS A 9 41.91 13.38 -26.84
N SER A 10 41.87 12.37 -25.98
CA SER A 10 40.94 12.28 -24.86
C SER A 10 41.27 13.36 -23.83
N THR A 11 40.35 14.27 -23.59
CA THR A 11 40.33 15.13 -22.39
C THR A 11 39.48 14.43 -21.35
N GLU A 12 40.12 14.00 -20.26
CA GLU A 12 39.50 13.56 -19.03
C GLU A 12 38.71 14.73 -18.43
N ASP A 13 37.38 14.54 -18.34
CA ASP A 13 36.50 15.44 -17.61
C ASP A 13 36.36 14.91 -16.18
N THR A 14 36.96 15.60 -15.26
CA THR A 14 37.01 15.33 -13.84
C THR A 14 35.59 15.57 -13.26
N GLN A 15 34.85 14.53 -12.92
CA GLN A 15 33.63 14.65 -12.14
C GLN A 15 33.96 15.14 -10.73
N GLN A 16 33.57 16.35 -10.45
CA GLN A 16 33.57 16.91 -9.11
C GLN A 16 32.37 16.38 -8.35
N ASP A 17 32.66 15.54 -7.34
CA ASP A 17 31.71 14.97 -6.37
C ASP A 17 31.28 16.10 -5.42
N ASP A 18 30.10 16.68 -5.69
CA ASP A 18 29.46 17.63 -4.78
C ASP A 18 28.72 16.80 -3.68
N SER A 19 29.47 16.42 -2.66
CA SER A 19 28.92 15.91 -1.41
C SER A 19 28.15 17.02 -0.67
N LEU A 20 26.85 17.08 -0.84
CA LEU A 20 25.94 17.90 -0.04
C LEU A 20 25.93 17.38 1.41
N ASN A 21 26.71 18.03 2.24
CA ASN A 21 26.63 17.90 3.70
C ASN A 21 25.38 18.66 4.18
N GLU A 22 24.23 17.97 4.25
CA GLU A 22 23.05 18.49 4.93
C GLU A 22 23.23 18.29 6.44
N GLY A 23 23.49 19.40 7.13
CA GLY A 23 23.47 19.44 8.58
C GLY A 23 22.09 19.04 9.10
N GLU A 24 22.04 18.00 9.95
CA GLU A 24 20.89 17.61 10.74
C GLU A 24 20.49 18.78 11.65
N GLN A 25 19.46 19.49 11.26
CA GLN A 25 18.72 20.34 12.16
C GLN A 25 17.72 19.45 12.89
N THR A 26 18.03 19.15 14.14
CA THR A 26 17.10 18.45 15.06
C THR A 26 15.95 19.40 15.35
N ASP A 27 14.84 19.22 14.63
CA ASP A 27 13.56 19.74 15.06
C ASP A 27 13.14 18.94 16.29
N ASN A 28 13.05 19.63 17.42
CA ASN A 28 12.37 19.14 18.61
C ASN A 28 10.90 18.96 18.24
N GLU A 29 10.48 17.73 17.91
CA GLU A 29 9.10 17.36 17.92
C GLU A 29 8.63 17.35 19.37
N ASP A 30 7.66 18.21 19.68
CA ASP A 30 6.85 18.09 20.87
C ASP A 30 6.22 16.69 20.86
N THR A 31 6.75 15.81 21.69
CA THR A 31 6.12 14.55 22.02
C THR A 31 4.89 14.88 22.88
N GLU A 32 3.73 15.05 22.22
CA GLU A 32 2.47 14.77 22.88
C GLU A 32 2.51 13.27 23.23
N GLU A 33 2.62 12.98 24.52
CA GLU A 33 2.37 11.65 25.06
C GLU A 33 0.93 11.30 24.71
N ALA A 34 0.74 10.57 23.60
CA ALA A 34 -0.49 9.85 23.35
C ALA A 34 -0.63 8.85 24.51
N ASP A 35 -1.72 8.97 25.26
CA ASP A 35 -2.17 7.98 26.24
C ASP A 35 -2.20 6.63 25.49
N GLU A 36 -1.16 5.82 25.63
CA GLU A 36 -1.15 4.45 25.11
C GLU A 36 -2.27 3.72 25.86
N LYS A 37 -3.42 3.59 25.21
CA LYS A 37 -4.43 2.62 25.64
C LYS A 37 -3.68 1.28 25.71
N GLN A 38 -3.45 0.82 26.93
CA GLN A 38 -2.86 -0.49 27.19
C GLN A 38 -3.82 -1.51 26.56
N GLU A 39 -3.48 -1.96 25.33
CA GLU A 39 -4.30 -2.93 24.61
C GLU A 39 -4.42 -4.19 25.47
N ASN A 40 -5.63 -4.71 25.57
CA ASN A 40 -5.91 -5.92 26.33
C ASN A 40 -5.19 -7.11 25.65
N PRO A 41 -4.23 -7.80 26.33
CA PRO A 41 -3.47 -8.88 25.71
C PRO A 41 -4.35 -10.00 25.17
N MET A 42 -5.51 -10.26 25.75
CA MET A 42 -6.46 -11.24 25.27
C MET A 42 -7.09 -10.82 23.93
N GLU A 43 -7.45 -9.54 23.76
CA GLU A 43 -8.01 -9.02 22.50
C GLU A 43 -6.95 -9.01 21.40
N GLN A 44 -5.73 -8.60 21.74
CA GLN A 44 -4.61 -8.61 20.80
C GLN A 44 -4.28 -10.03 20.34
N ALA A 45 -4.15 -11.00 21.27
CA ALA A 45 -3.92 -12.39 20.92
C ALA A 45 -5.07 -12.99 20.09
N ALA A 46 -6.31 -12.62 20.40
CA ALA A 46 -7.47 -13.07 19.61
C ALA A 46 -7.42 -12.53 18.17
N LEU A 47 -7.02 -11.27 17.97
CA LEU A 47 -6.82 -10.70 16.64
C LEU A 47 -5.69 -11.42 15.89
N MET A 48 -4.53 -11.64 16.53
CA MET A 48 -3.42 -12.39 15.94
C MET A 48 -3.85 -13.79 15.52
N ALA A 49 -4.55 -14.53 16.38
CA ALA A 49 -5.02 -15.88 16.09
C ALA A 49 -6.05 -15.91 14.95
N VAL A 50 -6.95 -14.94 14.87
CA VAL A 50 -7.92 -14.83 13.77
C VAL A 50 -7.23 -14.51 12.45
N GLN A 51 -6.08 -13.86 12.50
CA GLN A 51 -5.19 -13.59 11.36
C GLN A 51 -4.14 -14.68 11.14
N TYR A 52 -4.35 -15.86 11.72
CA TYR A 52 -3.50 -17.06 11.57
C TYR A 52 -2.11 -16.98 12.24
N ASP A 53 -1.80 -15.91 12.97
CA ASP A 53 -0.57 -15.80 13.78
C ASP A 53 -0.73 -16.48 15.13
N TYR A 54 -0.91 -17.80 15.10
CA TYR A 54 -1.10 -18.59 16.31
C TYR A 54 0.16 -18.57 17.20
N ASP A 55 1.36 -18.55 16.61
CA ASP A 55 2.61 -18.52 17.37
C ASP A 55 2.77 -17.21 18.14
N GLY A 56 2.53 -16.08 17.47
CA GLY A 56 2.56 -14.78 18.13
C GLY A 56 1.49 -14.64 19.20
N ALA A 57 0.27 -15.11 18.95
CA ALA A 57 -0.82 -15.10 19.93
C ALA A 57 -0.47 -15.93 21.19
N ILE A 58 0.05 -17.12 21.00
CA ILE A 58 0.48 -18.02 22.10
C ILE A 58 1.63 -17.40 22.90
N GLU A 59 2.64 -16.86 22.22
CA GLU A 59 3.80 -16.21 22.86
C GLU A 59 3.35 -14.98 23.66
N LEU A 60 2.48 -14.14 23.09
CA LEU A 60 1.95 -12.96 23.74
C LEU A 60 1.26 -13.33 25.07
N LEU A 61 0.37 -14.32 25.06
CA LEU A 61 -0.36 -14.71 26.28
C LEU A 61 0.57 -15.39 27.29
N LYS A 62 1.47 -16.28 26.86
CA LYS A 62 2.43 -16.94 27.75
C LYS A 62 3.44 -15.98 28.39
N SER A 63 3.68 -14.80 27.76
CA SER A 63 4.56 -13.77 28.30
C SER A 63 3.93 -12.92 29.41
N GLN A 64 2.60 -13.02 29.62
CA GLN A 64 1.91 -12.22 30.63
C GLN A 64 2.28 -12.69 32.05
N PRO A 65 2.51 -11.74 33.00
CA PRO A 65 2.94 -12.10 34.35
C PRO A 65 1.97 -12.99 35.13
N ASP A 66 0.68 -12.90 34.81
CA ASP A 66 -0.40 -13.65 35.45
C ASP A 66 -0.84 -14.91 34.71
N TYR A 67 -0.17 -15.28 33.61
CA TYR A 67 -0.52 -16.43 32.76
C TYR A 67 -0.73 -17.72 33.54
N GLU A 68 0.17 -18.05 34.47
CA GLU A 68 0.12 -19.29 35.26
C GLU A 68 -1.11 -19.40 36.17
N SER A 69 -1.73 -18.26 36.51
CA SER A 69 -2.93 -18.19 37.35
C SER A 69 -4.19 -17.83 36.56
N ASN A 70 -4.06 -17.49 35.28
CA ASN A 70 -5.15 -17.01 34.44
C ASN A 70 -5.68 -18.13 33.55
N THR A 71 -6.80 -18.73 33.99
CA THR A 71 -7.44 -19.87 33.27
C THR A 71 -7.94 -19.51 31.89
N ASP A 72 -8.33 -18.24 31.66
CA ASP A 72 -8.84 -17.80 30.36
C ASP A 72 -7.71 -17.71 29.34
N MET A 73 -6.53 -17.18 29.72
CA MET A 73 -5.34 -17.18 28.88
C MET A 73 -4.88 -18.61 28.54
N GLN A 74 -4.86 -19.50 29.56
CA GLN A 74 -4.46 -20.91 29.35
C GLN A 74 -5.42 -21.64 28.41
N SER A 75 -6.74 -21.37 28.53
CA SER A 75 -7.75 -21.93 27.62
C SER A 75 -7.54 -21.42 26.21
N ALA A 76 -7.36 -20.09 26.01
CA ALA A 76 -7.11 -19.50 24.70
C ALA A 76 -5.85 -20.09 24.04
N VAL A 77 -4.76 -20.23 24.79
CA VAL A 77 -3.52 -20.87 24.29
C VAL A 77 -3.79 -22.30 23.83
N SER A 78 -4.52 -23.10 24.61
CA SER A 78 -4.87 -24.47 24.23
C SER A 78 -5.70 -24.51 22.94
N ASP A 79 -6.66 -23.58 22.77
CA ASP A 79 -7.47 -23.50 21.57
C ASP A 79 -6.64 -23.08 20.34
N TYR A 80 -5.69 -22.16 20.51
CA TYR A 80 -4.79 -21.74 19.43
C TYR A 80 -3.81 -22.87 19.04
N GLU A 81 -3.23 -23.61 20.02
CA GLU A 81 -2.41 -24.78 19.76
C GLU A 81 -3.17 -25.87 19.02
N ASN A 82 -4.43 -26.14 19.41
CA ASN A 82 -5.30 -27.08 18.74
C ASN A 82 -5.59 -26.65 17.29
N THR A 83 -5.98 -25.39 17.06
CA THR A 83 -6.27 -24.88 15.72
C THR A 83 -5.01 -24.89 14.84
N LYS A 84 -3.87 -24.42 15.36
CA LYS A 84 -2.59 -24.48 14.67
C LYS A 84 -2.23 -25.89 14.22
N SER A 85 -2.52 -26.92 15.04
CA SER A 85 -2.24 -28.32 14.71
C SER A 85 -3.00 -28.82 13.47
N THR A 86 -4.08 -28.16 13.08
CA THR A 86 -4.86 -28.48 11.86
C THR A 86 -4.34 -27.79 10.61
N CYS A 87 -3.48 -26.76 10.77
CA CYS A 87 -2.95 -26.02 9.64
C CYS A 87 -1.97 -26.87 8.83
N THR A 88 -2.00 -26.68 7.54
CA THR A 88 -1.09 -27.31 6.58
C THR A 88 -0.40 -26.27 5.72
N GLU A 89 0.82 -26.58 5.30
CA GLU A 89 1.56 -25.70 4.38
C GLU A 89 0.86 -25.66 3.02
N TYR A 90 0.56 -24.43 2.55
CA TYR A 90 -0.04 -24.23 1.23
C TYR A 90 1.06 -24.26 0.14
N PRO A 91 0.84 -24.94 -1.00
CA PRO A 91 1.80 -24.96 -2.11
C PRO A 91 1.97 -23.56 -2.69
N LEU A 92 3.15 -22.94 -2.49
CA LEU A 92 3.39 -21.54 -2.89
C LEU A 92 3.21 -21.30 -4.40
N GLU A 93 3.48 -22.33 -5.23
CA GLU A 93 3.29 -22.29 -6.68
C GLU A 93 1.82 -22.25 -7.15
N GLN A 94 0.87 -22.43 -6.23
CA GLN A 94 -0.57 -22.34 -6.49
C GLN A 94 -1.19 -21.04 -6.02
N ILE A 95 -0.40 -20.14 -5.42
CA ILE A 95 -0.87 -18.84 -4.95
C ILE A 95 -1.16 -17.95 -6.15
N THR A 96 -2.39 -17.46 -6.22
CA THR A 96 -2.85 -16.56 -7.28
C THR A 96 -2.50 -15.11 -6.93
N HIS A 97 -2.09 -14.33 -7.91
CA HIS A 97 -1.98 -12.88 -7.83
C HIS A 97 -3.19 -12.24 -8.53
N VAL A 98 -3.88 -11.35 -7.82
CA VAL A 98 -4.99 -10.54 -8.34
C VAL A 98 -4.58 -9.07 -8.24
N PHE A 99 -4.77 -8.33 -9.33
CA PHE A 99 -4.42 -6.92 -9.37
C PHE A 99 -5.57 -6.06 -9.90
N PHE A 100 -5.56 -4.80 -9.51
CA PHE A 100 -6.49 -3.78 -9.96
C PHE A 100 -5.69 -2.51 -10.31
N HIS A 101 -6.29 -1.65 -11.14
CA HIS A 101 -5.89 -0.26 -11.26
C HIS A 101 -6.75 0.60 -10.31
N THR A 102 -6.60 1.93 -10.36
CA THR A 102 -7.45 2.87 -9.62
C THR A 102 -8.92 2.62 -9.92
N LEU A 103 -9.75 2.57 -8.88
CA LEU A 103 -11.16 2.21 -9.01
C LEU A 103 -12.03 3.41 -9.44
N ILE A 104 -13.05 3.13 -10.23
CA ILE A 104 -14.06 4.11 -10.63
C ILE A 104 -15.09 4.27 -9.50
N LYS A 105 -15.15 5.47 -8.90
CA LYS A 105 -16.18 5.87 -7.93
C LYS A 105 -17.47 6.29 -8.61
N ASP A 106 -17.36 7.13 -9.67
CA ASP A 106 -18.50 7.69 -10.37
C ASP A 106 -18.55 7.21 -11.82
N THR A 107 -19.41 6.24 -12.06
CA THR A 107 -19.57 5.62 -13.38
C THR A 107 -20.23 6.57 -14.41
N ALA A 108 -20.99 7.58 -13.96
CA ALA A 108 -21.59 8.52 -14.87
C ALA A 108 -20.57 9.47 -15.50
N ARG A 109 -19.51 9.81 -14.73
CA ARG A 109 -18.38 10.59 -15.25
C ARG A 109 -17.43 9.73 -16.09
N ALA A 110 -17.08 8.53 -15.61
CA ALA A 110 -16.12 7.66 -16.30
C ALA A 110 -16.66 7.12 -17.63
N PHE A 111 -17.97 7.01 -17.78
CA PHE A 111 -18.62 6.44 -18.98
C PHE A 111 -19.52 7.45 -19.67
N ASP A 112 -19.08 8.70 -19.77
CA ASP A 112 -19.82 9.80 -20.38
C ASP A 112 -19.78 9.81 -21.93
N GLY A 113 -18.96 8.94 -22.54
CA GLY A 113 -18.83 8.74 -23.97
C GLY A 113 -17.72 9.54 -24.64
N ASP A 114 -16.82 10.11 -23.86
CA ASP A 114 -15.61 10.77 -24.36
C ASP A 114 -14.54 9.77 -24.87
N SER A 115 -13.31 10.25 -25.16
CA SER A 115 -12.23 9.42 -25.70
C SER A 115 -11.73 8.36 -24.72
N ASP A 116 -11.84 8.60 -23.40
CA ASP A 116 -11.25 7.77 -22.35
C ASP A 116 -12.20 6.66 -21.86
N THR A 117 -13.52 6.84 -22.07
CA THR A 117 -14.56 5.84 -21.74
C THR A 117 -14.22 4.43 -22.18
N ASN A 118 -13.70 4.25 -23.41
CA ASN A 118 -13.37 2.90 -23.91
C ASN A 118 -12.19 2.27 -23.17
N GLY A 119 -11.19 3.06 -22.79
CA GLY A 119 -10.05 2.64 -21.99
C GLY A 119 -10.49 2.23 -20.59
N TYR A 120 -11.30 3.07 -19.94
CA TYR A 120 -11.84 2.78 -18.62
C TYR A 120 -12.67 1.49 -18.60
N ASN A 121 -13.56 1.31 -19.57
CA ASN A 121 -14.37 0.09 -19.68
C ASN A 121 -13.54 -1.19 -19.94
N GLN A 122 -12.35 -1.06 -20.50
CA GLN A 122 -11.47 -2.18 -20.81
C GLN A 122 -10.53 -2.55 -19.67
N TYR A 123 -10.05 -1.57 -18.90
CA TYR A 123 -8.94 -1.77 -17.96
C TYR A 123 -9.27 -1.43 -16.51
N MET A 124 -10.32 -0.66 -16.24
CA MET A 124 -10.65 -0.21 -14.90
C MET A 124 -11.83 -1.02 -14.32
N THR A 125 -11.91 -1.01 -13.01
CA THR A 125 -12.96 -1.70 -12.24
C THR A 125 -13.73 -0.65 -11.44
N THR A 126 -15.05 -0.76 -11.37
CA THR A 126 -15.87 0.10 -10.51
C THR A 126 -15.77 -0.35 -9.05
N ILE A 127 -16.02 0.55 -8.10
CA ILE A 127 -16.08 0.20 -6.67
C ILE A 127 -17.12 -0.90 -6.42
N ASP A 128 -18.26 -0.85 -7.09
CA ASP A 128 -19.30 -1.88 -6.94
C ASP A 128 -18.84 -3.27 -7.39
N GLU A 129 -18.12 -3.35 -8.50
CA GLU A 129 -17.53 -4.60 -8.98
C GLU A 129 -16.44 -5.09 -8.03
N PHE A 130 -15.55 -4.21 -7.62
CA PHE A 130 -14.48 -4.50 -6.67
C PHE A 130 -15.04 -5.10 -5.37
N ASN A 131 -16.03 -4.46 -4.76
CA ASN A 131 -16.64 -4.93 -3.52
C ASN A 131 -17.27 -6.33 -3.69
N LYS A 132 -17.94 -6.59 -4.82
CA LYS A 132 -18.50 -7.92 -5.13
C LYS A 132 -17.42 -8.97 -5.33
N ILE A 133 -16.31 -8.62 -5.97
CA ILE A 133 -15.17 -9.52 -6.19
C ILE A 133 -14.55 -9.88 -4.84
N ILE A 134 -14.23 -8.89 -3.99
CA ILE A 134 -13.63 -9.11 -2.67
C ILE A 134 -14.55 -9.95 -1.78
N GLN A 135 -15.85 -9.62 -1.71
CA GLN A 135 -16.82 -10.43 -0.97
C GLN A 135 -16.88 -11.86 -1.49
N SER A 136 -16.92 -12.07 -2.81
CA SER A 136 -16.94 -13.41 -3.40
C SER A 136 -15.66 -14.20 -3.12
N MET A 137 -14.51 -13.54 -3.07
CA MET A 137 -13.25 -14.17 -2.68
C MET A 137 -13.28 -14.59 -1.21
N TYR A 138 -13.72 -13.69 -0.32
CA TYR A 138 -13.89 -14.01 1.10
C TYR A 138 -14.82 -15.20 1.34
N ASP A 139 -15.98 -15.20 0.70
CA ASP A 139 -16.98 -16.30 0.81
C ASP A 139 -16.42 -17.66 0.35
N LYS A 140 -15.43 -17.64 -0.55
CA LYS A 140 -14.74 -18.85 -1.03
C LYS A 140 -13.51 -19.24 -0.20
N GLY A 141 -13.22 -18.51 0.88
CA GLY A 141 -12.12 -18.79 1.80
C GLY A 141 -10.77 -18.23 1.37
N TYR A 142 -10.72 -17.26 0.45
CA TYR A 142 -9.46 -16.59 0.12
C TYR A 142 -8.93 -15.78 1.29
N VAL A 143 -7.58 -15.74 1.43
CA VAL A 143 -6.84 -15.04 2.49
C VAL A 143 -5.69 -14.27 1.86
N MET A 144 -5.61 -12.98 2.14
CA MET A 144 -4.56 -12.10 1.65
C MET A 144 -3.21 -12.41 2.30
N VAL A 145 -2.17 -12.62 1.48
CA VAL A 145 -0.79 -12.87 1.92
C VAL A 145 0.17 -11.91 1.22
N SER A 146 1.38 -11.77 1.76
CA SER A 146 2.46 -11.00 1.14
C SER A 146 3.40 -11.90 0.33
N PRO A 147 4.03 -11.42 -0.75
CA PRO A 147 5.19 -12.07 -1.35
C PRO A 147 6.34 -12.32 -0.36
N HIS A 148 6.46 -11.52 0.70
CA HIS A 148 7.45 -11.73 1.77
C HIS A 148 7.13 -12.95 2.65
N ASP A 149 5.88 -13.44 2.64
CA ASP A 149 5.53 -14.73 3.27
C ASP A 149 5.90 -15.92 2.38
N MET A 150 6.07 -15.68 1.06
CA MET A 150 6.47 -16.69 0.07
C MET A 150 7.99 -16.78 -0.10
N ALA A 151 8.70 -15.68 0.09
CA ALA A 151 10.15 -15.57 -0.08
C ALA A 151 10.74 -14.66 1.00
N VAL A 152 11.57 -15.22 1.87
CA VAL A 152 12.16 -14.54 3.02
C VAL A 152 13.58 -14.10 2.69
N ILE A 153 13.88 -12.82 2.96
CA ILE A 153 15.24 -12.29 2.87
C ILE A 153 15.99 -12.62 4.17
N ASN A 154 17.05 -13.39 4.06
CA ASN A 154 17.90 -13.77 5.18
C ASN A 154 18.84 -12.62 5.58
N GLU A 155 19.43 -12.67 6.77
CA GLU A 155 20.36 -11.66 7.28
C GLU A 155 21.60 -11.47 6.37
N ASP A 156 22.03 -12.50 5.67
CA ASP A 156 23.15 -12.47 4.73
C ASP A 156 22.78 -11.93 3.33
N GLY A 157 21.51 -11.51 3.15
CA GLY A 157 20.98 -10.99 1.89
C GLY A 157 20.60 -12.08 0.87
N THR A 158 20.73 -13.36 1.21
CA THR A 158 20.20 -14.45 0.41
C THR A 158 18.68 -14.58 0.58
N MET A 159 18.01 -15.28 -0.33
CA MET A 159 16.57 -15.57 -0.20
C MET A 159 16.35 -17.05 0.09
N SER A 160 15.41 -17.32 0.98
CA SER A 160 14.88 -18.65 1.23
C SER A 160 13.40 -18.75 0.92
N ARG A 161 12.93 -19.98 0.67
CA ARG A 161 11.50 -20.24 0.51
C ARG A 161 10.77 -19.93 1.83
N GLY A 162 9.68 -19.18 1.75
CA GLY A 162 8.78 -18.96 2.87
C GLY A 162 7.83 -20.15 3.07
N SER A 163 6.96 -20.02 4.06
CA SER A 163 5.92 -21.01 4.39
C SER A 163 4.66 -20.31 4.83
N ILE A 164 3.53 -20.68 4.24
CA ILE A 164 2.20 -20.17 4.59
C ILE A 164 1.38 -21.33 5.14
N MET A 165 1.09 -21.25 6.44
CA MET A 165 0.35 -22.28 7.17
C MET A 165 -1.10 -21.83 7.36
N LEU A 166 -2.05 -22.56 6.78
CA LEU A 166 -3.47 -22.21 6.83
C LEU A 166 -4.33 -23.41 7.24
N PRO A 167 -5.47 -23.18 7.91
CA PRO A 167 -6.47 -24.21 8.14
C PRO A 167 -7.03 -24.76 6.83
N PRO A 168 -7.55 -25.99 6.82
CA PRO A 168 -8.19 -26.57 5.65
C PRO A 168 -9.29 -25.68 5.07
N GLY A 169 -9.33 -25.52 3.75
CA GLY A 169 -10.33 -24.73 3.03
C GLY A 169 -9.98 -23.25 2.83
N LYS A 170 -8.89 -22.76 3.41
CA LYS A 170 -8.38 -21.41 3.14
C LYS A 170 -7.42 -21.42 1.93
N ILE A 171 -7.47 -20.36 1.12
CA ILE A 171 -6.76 -20.22 -0.16
C ILE A 171 -5.98 -18.90 -0.15
N PRO A 172 -4.64 -18.91 -0.03
CA PRO A 172 -3.87 -17.68 -0.04
C PRO A 172 -3.84 -17.04 -1.43
N PHE A 173 -3.86 -15.70 -1.47
CA PHE A 173 -3.67 -14.91 -2.69
C PHE A 173 -2.90 -13.62 -2.39
N VAL A 174 -2.22 -13.10 -3.40
CA VAL A 174 -1.58 -11.78 -3.35
C VAL A 174 -2.49 -10.76 -4.02
N LEU A 175 -2.69 -9.61 -3.37
CA LEU A 175 -3.43 -8.47 -3.90
C LEU A 175 -2.46 -7.34 -4.25
N SER A 176 -2.59 -6.73 -5.44
CA SER A 176 -1.90 -5.48 -5.74
C SER A 176 -2.80 -4.45 -6.40
N GLN A 177 -2.37 -3.19 -6.32
CA GLN A 177 -2.93 -2.10 -7.10
C GLN A 177 -1.80 -1.45 -7.89
N ASP A 178 -2.01 -1.34 -9.20
CA ASP A 178 -1.04 -0.78 -10.12
C ASP A 178 -1.30 0.70 -10.35
N ASP A 179 -0.24 1.46 -10.64
CA ASP A 179 -0.30 2.84 -11.11
C ASP A 179 -0.91 3.86 -10.14
N VAL A 180 -0.85 3.68 -8.83
CA VAL A 180 -1.53 4.54 -7.84
C VAL A 180 -0.93 5.96 -7.82
N SER A 181 -1.08 6.67 -8.94
CA SER A 181 -0.62 8.06 -9.13
C SER A 181 -1.79 9.03 -9.28
N TYR A 182 -3.01 8.53 -9.57
CA TYR A 182 -4.18 9.35 -9.88
C TYR A 182 -3.80 10.39 -10.96
N TYR A 183 -3.57 9.89 -12.16
CA TYR A 183 -3.04 10.65 -13.29
C TYR A 183 -3.94 11.81 -13.70
N HIS A 184 -3.35 12.84 -14.31
CA HIS A 184 -4.10 14.01 -14.75
C HIS A 184 -5.21 13.72 -15.77
N TYR A 185 -5.08 12.65 -16.56
CA TYR A 185 -6.15 12.27 -17.48
C TYR A 185 -7.39 11.72 -16.76
N MET A 186 -7.28 11.35 -15.49
CA MET A 186 -8.40 10.90 -14.64
C MET A 186 -9.12 12.08 -13.94
N ASP A 187 -8.57 13.29 -14.03
CA ASP A 187 -9.12 14.46 -13.35
C ASP A 187 -10.53 14.78 -13.88
N GLY A 188 -11.55 14.62 -13.05
CA GLY A 188 -12.94 14.86 -13.41
C GLY A 188 -13.72 13.62 -13.88
N ASP A 189 -13.05 12.51 -14.17
CA ASP A 189 -13.63 11.30 -14.76
C ASP A 189 -14.09 10.25 -13.73
N GLY A 190 -14.42 10.70 -12.53
CA GLY A 190 -15.05 9.83 -11.54
C GLY A 190 -14.09 9.00 -10.70
N PHE A 191 -12.81 9.32 -10.72
CA PHE A 191 -11.77 8.71 -9.87
C PHE A 191 -11.46 9.58 -8.64
N ALA A 192 -10.94 8.96 -7.59
CA ALA A 192 -10.34 9.68 -6.47
C ALA A 192 -9.15 10.54 -6.95
N SER A 193 -8.82 11.60 -6.21
CA SER A 193 -7.71 12.49 -6.57
C SER A 193 -6.39 12.13 -5.86
N LYS A 194 -6.46 11.60 -4.66
CA LYS A 194 -5.30 11.16 -3.87
C LYS A 194 -5.70 10.38 -2.62
N LEU A 195 -4.71 9.75 -1.99
CA LEU A 195 -4.80 9.21 -0.64
C LEU A 195 -4.41 10.27 0.39
N VAL A 196 -5.11 10.28 1.52
CA VAL A 196 -4.87 11.20 2.65
C VAL A 196 -4.93 10.44 3.97
N VAL A 197 -4.37 11.02 5.03
CA VAL A 197 -4.60 10.56 6.40
C VAL A 197 -5.60 11.52 7.03
N ASP A 198 -6.75 11.02 7.42
CA ASP A 198 -7.84 11.79 8.00
C ASP A 198 -7.56 12.23 9.46
N SER A 199 -8.53 12.88 10.11
CA SER A 199 -8.41 13.34 11.51
C SER A 199 -8.36 12.21 12.53
N ASN A 200 -8.77 11.00 12.17
CA ASN A 200 -8.72 9.81 13.03
C ASN A 200 -7.42 9.01 12.84
N GLY A 201 -6.54 9.44 11.91
CA GLY A 201 -5.33 8.73 11.54
C GLY A 201 -5.54 7.64 10.49
N GLU A 202 -6.75 7.47 9.96
CA GLU A 202 -7.09 6.47 8.95
C GLU A 202 -6.72 6.95 7.55
N VAL A 203 -6.28 6.01 6.70
CA VAL A 203 -6.02 6.29 5.29
C VAL A 203 -7.33 6.29 4.51
N LYS A 204 -7.61 7.40 3.83
CA LYS A 204 -8.82 7.65 3.04
C LYS A 204 -8.45 8.25 1.69
N ASN A 205 -9.46 8.42 0.81
CA ASN A 205 -9.28 9.15 -0.43
C ASN A 205 -9.96 10.53 -0.38
N GLU A 206 -9.37 11.51 -1.05
CA GLU A 206 -10.08 12.72 -1.49
C GLU A 206 -10.74 12.49 -2.84
N TYR A 207 -11.92 13.09 -3.02
CA TYR A 207 -12.66 13.10 -4.27
C TYR A 207 -13.21 14.51 -4.53
N ILE A 208 -13.14 14.97 -5.78
CA ILE A 208 -13.64 16.28 -6.19
C ILE A 208 -15.06 16.10 -6.71
N GLU A 209 -16.04 16.64 -5.98
CA GLU A 209 -17.46 16.58 -6.31
C GLU A 209 -17.82 17.53 -7.48
N ASP A 210 -19.06 17.45 -8.02
CA ASP A 210 -19.52 18.24 -9.17
C ASP A 210 -19.49 19.75 -8.91
N ASP A 211 -19.70 20.17 -7.67
CA ASP A 211 -19.67 21.57 -7.28
C ASP A 211 -18.25 22.09 -6.96
N GLY A 212 -17.24 21.24 -7.13
CA GLY A 212 -15.84 21.54 -6.84
C GLY A 212 -15.46 21.39 -5.36
N SER A 213 -16.41 20.99 -4.50
CA SER A 213 -16.07 20.66 -3.12
C SER A 213 -15.27 19.36 -3.04
N VAL A 214 -14.52 19.17 -1.94
CA VAL A 214 -13.72 17.97 -1.71
C VAL A 214 -14.37 17.13 -0.62
N SER A 215 -14.71 15.88 -0.95
CA SER A 215 -15.15 14.87 0.02
C SER A 215 -14.02 13.91 0.36
N THR A 216 -14.10 13.30 1.55
CA THR A 216 -13.14 12.29 2.02
C THR A 216 -13.90 11.01 2.34
N GLY A 217 -13.39 9.86 1.87
CA GLY A 217 -14.06 8.57 2.07
C GLY A 217 -13.29 7.39 1.47
N ASP A 218 -13.97 6.26 1.41
CA ASP A 218 -13.45 5.00 0.86
C ASP A 218 -13.75 4.94 -0.64
N TYR A 219 -12.90 5.60 -1.44
CA TYR A 219 -13.14 5.78 -2.87
C TYR A 219 -12.14 5.06 -3.77
N ASP A 220 -11.25 4.23 -3.20
CA ASP A 220 -10.33 3.36 -3.94
C ASP A 220 -9.94 2.17 -3.08
N MET A 221 -9.15 1.24 -3.64
CA MET A 221 -8.82 -0.07 -3.08
C MET A 221 -8.29 0.01 -1.64
N VAL A 222 -7.40 0.95 -1.34
CA VAL A 222 -6.72 1.02 -0.03
C VAL A 222 -7.73 1.16 1.11
N PRO A 223 -8.54 2.22 1.23
CA PRO A 223 -9.47 2.35 2.34
C PRO A 223 -10.61 1.33 2.28
N LEU A 224 -10.99 0.84 1.09
CA LEU A 224 -12.01 -0.23 0.98
C LEU A 224 -11.51 -1.54 1.59
N ILE A 225 -10.27 -1.94 1.33
CA ILE A 225 -9.65 -3.13 1.94
C ILE A 225 -9.43 -2.91 3.44
N ASP A 226 -9.02 -1.72 3.86
CA ASP A 226 -8.85 -1.41 5.28
C ASP A 226 -10.16 -1.58 6.05
N THR A 227 -11.26 -1.08 5.51
CA THR A 227 -12.62 -1.25 6.05
C THR A 227 -13.02 -2.73 6.04
N PHE A 228 -12.81 -3.44 4.92
CA PHE A 228 -13.16 -4.85 4.79
C PHE A 228 -12.40 -5.74 5.79
N VAL A 229 -11.10 -5.53 5.98
CA VAL A 229 -10.29 -6.31 6.94
C VAL A 229 -10.65 -5.99 8.40
N LYS A 230 -11.10 -4.76 8.72
CA LYS A 230 -11.64 -4.45 10.04
C LYS A 230 -12.89 -5.28 10.35
N GLU A 231 -13.77 -5.49 9.36
CA GLU A 231 -14.99 -6.30 9.49
C GLU A 231 -14.69 -7.81 9.41
N HIS A 232 -13.69 -8.21 8.64
CA HIS A 232 -13.29 -9.58 8.34
C HIS A 232 -11.78 -9.78 8.56
N PRO A 233 -11.28 -9.77 9.81
CA PRO A 233 -9.84 -9.86 10.08
C PRO A 233 -9.20 -11.17 9.60
N ASP A 234 -9.98 -12.25 9.47
CA ASP A 234 -9.55 -13.52 8.90
C ASP A 234 -9.38 -13.51 7.36
N PHE A 235 -9.62 -12.37 6.71
CA PHE A 235 -9.26 -12.17 5.30
C PHE A 235 -7.78 -11.81 5.11
N SER A 236 -7.05 -11.51 6.20
CA SER A 236 -5.67 -11.06 6.22
C SER A 236 -4.77 -12.03 6.99
N TYR A 237 -3.73 -12.54 6.35
CA TYR A 237 -2.69 -13.38 6.97
C TYR A 237 -1.69 -12.50 7.71
N HIS A 238 -1.57 -12.66 9.02
CA HIS A 238 -0.66 -11.87 9.88
C HIS A 238 -0.80 -10.34 9.71
N GLY A 239 -2.01 -9.85 9.45
CA GLY A 239 -2.26 -8.43 9.21
C GLY A 239 -1.78 -7.90 7.85
N ARG A 240 -1.37 -8.80 6.93
CA ARG A 240 -0.94 -8.40 5.57
C ARG A 240 -2.07 -7.74 4.81
N LYS A 241 -1.71 -6.70 4.07
CA LYS A 241 -2.57 -6.01 3.11
C LYS A 241 -2.04 -6.25 1.69
N GLY A 242 -2.51 -5.46 0.74
CA GLY A 242 -2.01 -5.51 -0.62
C GLY A 242 -0.69 -4.76 -0.83
N ILE A 243 -0.23 -4.77 -2.08
CA ILE A 243 0.96 -4.07 -2.55
C ILE A 243 0.55 -3.00 -3.54
N LEU A 244 1.07 -1.78 -3.38
CA LEU A 244 0.94 -0.72 -4.37
C LEU A 244 2.17 -0.72 -5.26
N ALA A 245 1.96 -0.99 -6.55
CA ALA A 245 3.00 -0.97 -7.57
C ALA A 245 3.05 0.42 -8.22
N MET A 246 4.06 1.23 -7.84
CA MET A 246 4.15 2.63 -8.16
C MET A 246 5.02 2.88 -9.40
N THR A 247 4.51 3.61 -10.40
CA THR A 247 5.28 4.03 -11.58
C THR A 247 6.17 5.24 -11.31
N GLY A 248 5.74 6.12 -10.42
CA GLY A 248 6.41 7.41 -10.18
C GLY A 248 6.13 8.47 -11.24
N TYR A 249 5.51 8.13 -12.38
CA TYR A 249 5.02 9.11 -13.36
C TYR A 249 3.91 9.95 -12.73
N ASP A 250 3.92 11.25 -12.96
CA ASP A 250 3.12 12.27 -12.25
C ASP A 250 3.38 12.33 -10.73
N GLY A 251 3.84 11.27 -10.15
CA GLY A 251 4.12 11.18 -8.73
C GLY A 251 3.61 9.89 -8.11
N VAL A 252 3.22 9.94 -6.84
CA VAL A 252 2.78 8.77 -6.08
C VAL A 252 1.60 9.13 -5.18
N LEU A 253 0.63 8.22 -5.04
CA LEU A 253 -0.52 8.33 -4.13
C LEU A 253 -1.39 9.59 -4.37
N GLY A 254 -1.32 10.17 -5.59
CA GLY A 254 -1.99 11.42 -5.96
C GLY A 254 -1.22 12.70 -5.65
N TYR A 255 -0.02 12.59 -5.09
CA TYR A 255 0.88 13.73 -4.86
C TYR A 255 1.84 13.90 -6.02
N ARG A 256 2.00 15.13 -6.52
CA ARG A 256 2.79 15.46 -7.69
C ARG A 256 4.30 15.49 -7.37
N THR A 257 4.87 14.30 -7.19
CA THR A 257 6.25 14.08 -6.72
C THR A 257 7.22 13.65 -7.83
N ASP A 258 6.80 13.61 -9.10
CA ASP A 258 7.68 13.39 -10.23
C ASP A 258 8.76 14.49 -10.26
N ILE A 259 9.98 14.09 -10.57
CA ILE A 259 11.15 15.01 -10.63
C ILE A 259 10.96 16.12 -11.66
N ALA A 260 10.10 15.94 -12.66
CA ALA A 260 9.76 16.97 -13.64
C ALA A 260 9.15 18.21 -12.98
N TYR A 261 8.28 18.03 -11.97
CA TYR A 261 7.70 19.14 -11.21
C TYR A 261 8.76 19.93 -10.41
N LYS A 262 9.77 19.23 -9.84
CA LYS A 262 10.85 19.87 -9.09
C LYS A 262 11.76 20.69 -9.97
N THR A 263 12.08 20.16 -11.15
CA THR A 263 13.13 20.73 -12.02
C THR A 263 12.59 21.65 -13.10
N GLY A 264 11.28 21.55 -13.41
CA GLY A 264 10.66 22.23 -14.56
C GLY A 264 11.11 21.65 -15.91
N LYS A 265 11.84 20.52 -15.91
CA LYS A 265 12.37 19.88 -17.12
C LYS A 265 11.57 18.67 -17.50
N LYS A 266 11.37 18.48 -18.83
CA LYS A 266 10.62 17.34 -19.39
C LYS A 266 9.15 17.26 -18.93
N LEU A 267 8.58 18.37 -18.50
CA LEU A 267 7.16 18.44 -18.18
C LEU A 267 6.33 18.11 -19.42
N GLN A 268 5.34 17.23 -19.24
CA GLN A 268 4.28 16.96 -20.21
C GLN A 268 3.28 18.13 -20.25
N ASP A 269 2.36 18.14 -21.21
CA ASP A 269 1.48 19.31 -21.38
C ASP A 269 0.42 19.40 -20.27
N ASP A 270 -0.08 18.29 -19.76
CA ASP A 270 -0.92 18.18 -18.58
C ASP A 270 -0.23 18.70 -17.31
N GLN A 271 1.01 18.29 -17.08
CA GLN A 271 1.83 18.76 -15.96
C GLN A 271 2.11 20.28 -16.03
N LYS A 272 2.38 20.81 -17.24
CA LYS A 272 2.52 22.27 -17.45
C LYS A 272 1.21 22.99 -17.16
N LYS A 273 0.08 22.44 -17.62
CA LYS A 273 -1.25 22.98 -17.36
C LYS A 273 -1.50 23.00 -15.85
N PHE A 274 -1.25 21.89 -15.16
CA PHE A 274 -1.40 21.79 -13.70
C PHE A 274 -0.60 22.90 -12.99
N LEU A 275 0.68 23.06 -13.28
CA LEU A 275 1.52 24.09 -12.65
C LEU A 275 1.05 25.52 -12.94
N LYS A 276 0.45 25.76 -14.11
CA LYS A 276 -0.13 27.05 -14.45
C LYS A 276 -1.40 27.33 -13.65
N ASP A 277 -2.23 26.31 -13.44
CA ASP A 277 -3.49 26.44 -12.73
C ASP A 277 -3.28 26.44 -11.19
N HIS A 278 -2.10 25.98 -10.72
CA HIS A 278 -1.73 25.93 -9.30
C HIS A 278 -0.42 26.72 -9.05
N PRO A 279 -0.46 28.06 -9.09
CA PRO A 279 0.74 28.90 -8.95
C PRO A 279 1.39 28.84 -7.55
N ASP A 280 0.67 28.32 -6.55
CA ASP A 280 1.11 28.08 -5.18
C ASP A 280 1.67 26.67 -4.95
N PHE A 281 1.80 25.87 -6.01
CA PHE A 281 2.33 24.51 -5.95
C PHE A 281 3.69 24.44 -5.23
N ASN A 282 3.82 23.51 -4.29
CA ASN A 282 5.03 23.31 -3.50
C ASN A 282 5.49 21.85 -3.51
N TYR A 283 6.46 21.55 -4.35
CA TYR A 283 7.01 20.20 -4.50
C TYR A 283 7.47 19.56 -3.18
N LYS A 284 8.10 20.34 -2.28
CA LYS A 284 8.57 19.81 -0.99
C LYS A 284 7.39 19.40 -0.10
N GLN A 285 6.29 20.16 -0.15
CA GLN A 285 5.08 19.84 0.61
C GLN A 285 4.40 18.58 0.04
N GLU A 286 4.36 18.43 -1.29
CA GLU A 286 3.86 17.20 -1.94
C GLU A 286 4.64 15.96 -1.46
N VAL A 287 5.96 16.02 -1.49
CA VAL A 287 6.82 14.93 -1.01
C VAL A 287 6.59 14.64 0.48
N LYS A 288 6.42 15.67 1.32
CA LYS A 288 6.15 15.51 2.75
C LYS A 288 4.80 14.82 2.99
N ASN A 289 3.77 15.23 2.26
CA ASN A 289 2.43 14.66 2.38
C ASN A 289 2.40 13.21 1.89
N ALA A 290 3.01 12.91 0.74
CA ALA A 290 3.14 11.54 0.23
C ALA A 290 3.82 10.61 1.25
N LYS A 291 4.92 11.08 1.87
CA LYS A 291 5.63 10.33 2.92
C LYS A 291 4.76 10.07 4.15
N LYS A 292 3.93 11.05 4.56
CA LYS A 292 3.00 10.88 5.69
C LYS A 292 2.01 9.75 5.41
N VAL A 293 1.39 9.75 4.23
CA VAL A 293 0.43 8.71 3.83
C VAL A 293 1.12 7.34 3.71
N ALA A 294 2.26 7.27 3.03
CA ALA A 294 3.00 6.01 2.88
C ALA A 294 3.45 5.44 4.24
N LYS A 295 3.78 6.29 5.23
CA LYS A 295 4.11 5.85 6.59
C LYS A 295 2.89 5.24 7.29
N ALA A 296 1.72 5.88 7.20
CA ALA A 296 0.48 5.37 7.77
C ALA A 296 0.12 4.02 7.14
N MET A 297 0.14 3.92 5.81
CA MET A 297 -0.16 2.68 5.09
C MET A 297 0.77 1.53 5.50
N LYS A 298 2.08 1.79 5.62
CA LYS A 298 3.05 0.77 6.08
C LYS A 298 2.77 0.29 7.50
N ALA A 299 2.32 1.16 8.39
CA ALA A 299 1.94 0.80 9.74
C ALA A 299 0.70 -0.11 9.79
N GLU A 300 -0.16 -0.02 8.77
CA GLU A 300 -1.37 -0.83 8.62
C GLU A 300 -1.17 -2.13 7.82
N GLY A 301 0.06 -2.45 7.40
CA GLY A 301 0.39 -3.70 6.69
C GLY A 301 0.42 -3.60 5.17
N TRP A 302 0.30 -2.39 4.60
CA TRP A 302 0.47 -2.16 3.15
C TRP A 302 1.93 -2.19 2.73
N GLU A 303 2.18 -2.69 1.53
CA GLU A 303 3.51 -2.77 0.93
C GLU A 303 3.60 -1.91 -0.33
N PHE A 304 4.83 -1.59 -0.73
CA PHE A 304 5.11 -0.80 -1.92
C PHE A 304 6.12 -1.51 -2.81
N ALA A 305 5.85 -1.50 -4.10
CA ALA A 305 6.73 -2.03 -5.14
C ALA A 305 6.96 -0.98 -6.24
N SER A 306 8.00 -1.16 -7.03
CA SER A 306 8.20 -0.40 -8.26
C SER A 306 7.43 -1.08 -9.38
N HIS A 307 6.64 -0.31 -10.12
CA HIS A 307 6.03 -0.71 -11.39
C HIS A 307 6.90 -0.22 -12.54
N THR A 308 7.01 -1.01 -13.59
CA THR A 308 7.82 -0.66 -14.78
C THR A 308 6.94 -0.21 -15.92
#